data_d8131de6c27e407499d07e60150f5f78
#
_entry.id   d8131de6c27e407499d07e60150f5f78
#
_cell.length_a   1.000
_cell.length_b   1.000
_cell.length_c   1.000
_cell.angle_alpha   90.00
_cell.angle_beta   90.00
_cell.angle_gamma   90.00
#
_symmetry.space_group_name_H-M   'P 1'
#
loop_
_entity.id
_entity.type
_entity.pdbx_description
1 polymer ?
#
loop_
_entity_poly.entity_id
_entity_poly.type
_entity_poly.pdbx_seq_one_letter_code
_entity_poly.pdbx_strand_id
1 'polypeptide(L)'
;KLSPIGEQEQKGIAERMLARYPELFVGSARVEAIATYVPRCINSMDVFLSCMKKRDSLLVIRQSAGEQYNSLLRFFALNKSYIHYKEKGNWISLYESFVRDKITVIPVMERFFLISGQETELESREFVMALFSIAAILPDTGLPFDMKDLFKNEEWYNYWQTQNLRQYMTKSAAPVGRMLPVAIAWPLLSEFIQTTERVIYGQSDNRVNLRFAHAETIIPLVALMGIGKTDMQITASDSVSIYWKDYEIAPMAANVQWVLYHDQNGQVWIKILLNEKEVAIPVATSRFPYYQWEEVRKYFEQRIIMSRKILSNFRNETD
;
A
#
# COMPACT_ATOMS: atom_id res chain seq x y z
N LYS A 1 -4.16 -7.10 16.64
CA LYS A 1 -3.75 -8.50 16.42
C LYS A 1 -4.05 -8.83 14.96
N LEU A 2 -3.22 -9.63 14.29
CA LEU A 2 -3.50 -10.15 12.96
C LEU A 2 -4.63 -11.17 13.05
N SER A 3 -5.53 -11.20 12.06
CA SER A 3 -6.59 -12.21 12.01
C SER A 3 -6.03 -13.57 11.57
N PRO A 4 -6.73 -14.68 11.85
CA PRO A 4 -6.31 -16.01 11.37
C PRO A 4 -6.13 -16.06 9.84
N ILE A 5 -7.00 -15.38 9.10
CA ILE A 5 -6.91 -15.27 7.63
C ILE A 5 -5.66 -14.49 7.23
N GLY A 6 -5.39 -13.34 7.88
CA GLY A 6 -4.18 -12.57 7.63
C GLY A 6 -2.89 -13.35 7.94
N GLU A 7 -2.89 -14.23 8.94
CA GLU A 7 -1.77 -15.16 9.18
C GLU A 7 -1.59 -16.15 8.03
N GLN A 8 -2.69 -16.69 7.49
CA GLN A 8 -2.65 -17.62 6.35
C GLN A 8 -2.14 -16.92 5.09
N GLU A 9 -2.55 -15.68 4.84
CA GLU A 9 -2.06 -14.88 3.72
C GLU A 9 -0.55 -14.65 3.80
N GLN A 10 -0.02 -14.25 4.97
CA GLN A 10 1.42 -14.05 5.17
C GLN A 10 2.20 -15.34 4.96
N LYS A 11 1.72 -16.47 5.46
CA LYS A 11 2.31 -17.79 5.21
C LYS A 11 2.32 -18.13 3.73
N GLY A 12 1.17 -17.95 3.04
CA GLY A 12 1.04 -18.25 1.62
C GLY A 12 1.99 -17.42 0.74
N ILE A 13 2.16 -16.12 1.04
CA ILE A 13 3.11 -15.27 0.31
C ILE A 13 4.55 -15.74 0.56
N ALA A 14 4.92 -16.09 1.80
CA ALA A 14 6.24 -16.60 2.12
C ALA A 14 6.52 -17.93 1.39
N GLU A 15 5.57 -18.85 1.38
CA GLU A 15 5.69 -20.16 0.69
C GLU A 15 5.87 -19.98 -0.82
N ARG A 16 5.07 -19.10 -1.44
CA ARG A 16 5.19 -18.81 -2.87
C ARG A 16 6.50 -18.10 -3.23
N MET A 17 7.00 -17.21 -2.37
CA MET A 17 8.31 -16.57 -2.55
C MET A 17 9.44 -17.61 -2.50
N LEU A 18 9.43 -18.49 -1.51
CA LEU A 18 10.39 -19.60 -1.38
C LEU A 18 10.36 -20.56 -2.57
N ALA A 19 9.16 -20.85 -3.10
CA ALA A 19 8.99 -21.73 -4.26
C ALA A 19 9.42 -21.06 -5.57
N ARG A 20 9.20 -19.76 -5.70
CA ARG A 20 9.51 -18.99 -6.93
C ARG A 20 10.99 -18.66 -7.07
N TYR A 21 11.71 -18.48 -5.97
CA TYR A 21 13.11 -18.04 -5.93
C TYR A 21 13.96 -18.93 -5.01
N PRO A 22 13.97 -20.26 -5.21
CA PRO A 22 14.64 -21.19 -4.29
C PRO A 22 16.14 -20.91 -4.17
N GLU A 23 16.77 -20.37 -5.21
CA GLU A 23 18.18 -20.01 -5.25
C GLU A 23 18.58 -18.90 -4.26
N LEU A 24 17.63 -18.05 -3.84
CA LEU A 24 17.87 -17.02 -2.84
C LEU A 24 17.95 -17.56 -1.41
N PHE A 25 17.45 -18.79 -1.17
CA PHE A 25 17.25 -19.36 0.15
C PHE A 25 18.09 -20.62 0.38
N VAL A 26 19.27 -20.67 -0.23
CA VAL A 26 20.18 -21.83 -0.12
C VAL A 26 21.20 -21.60 0.98
N GLY A 27 21.35 -22.58 1.87
CA GLY A 27 22.36 -22.58 2.92
C GLY A 27 22.20 -21.43 3.94
N SER A 28 23.29 -20.78 4.32
CA SER A 28 23.29 -19.67 5.29
C SER A 28 22.87 -18.32 4.67
N ALA A 29 21.93 -18.34 3.73
CA ALA A 29 21.45 -17.10 3.10
C ALA A 29 20.92 -16.10 4.16
N ARG A 30 21.28 -14.83 4.00
CA ARG A 30 20.91 -13.79 4.95
C ARG A 30 19.63 -13.10 4.54
N VAL A 31 18.71 -13.02 5.51
CA VAL A 31 17.42 -12.33 5.40
C VAL A 31 17.38 -11.22 6.45
N GLU A 32 17.18 -9.99 6.02
CA GLU A 32 16.92 -8.86 6.91
C GLU A 32 15.45 -8.47 6.81
N ALA A 33 14.78 -8.30 7.95
CA ALA A 33 13.39 -7.92 8.03
C ALA A 33 13.19 -6.77 9.02
N ILE A 34 12.50 -5.73 8.59
CA ILE A 34 12.12 -4.61 9.43
C ILE A 34 10.62 -4.40 9.42
N ALA A 35 10.07 -3.95 10.54
CA ALA A 35 8.66 -3.62 10.68
C ALA A 35 8.46 -2.28 11.39
N THR A 36 7.30 -1.67 11.16
CA THR A 36 6.84 -0.60 12.06
C THR A 36 6.60 -1.16 13.46
N TYR A 37 6.52 -0.28 14.47
CA TYR A 37 6.20 -0.68 15.85
C TYR A 37 4.74 -1.16 16.03
N VAL A 38 3.90 -1.08 15.00
CA VAL A 38 2.48 -1.43 15.09
C VAL A 38 2.33 -2.95 15.18
N PRO A 39 1.60 -3.47 16.20
CA PRO A 39 1.57 -4.92 16.49
C PRO A 39 1.17 -5.80 15.30
N ARG A 40 0.22 -5.36 14.43
CA ARG A 40 -0.17 -6.14 13.26
C ARG A 40 0.98 -6.30 12.24
N CYS A 41 1.85 -5.30 12.09
CA CYS A 41 2.99 -5.36 11.18
C CYS A 41 4.10 -6.28 11.75
N ILE A 42 4.33 -6.23 13.06
CA ILE A 42 5.24 -7.14 13.76
C ILE A 42 4.75 -8.59 13.61
N ASN A 43 3.47 -8.83 13.89
CA ASN A 43 2.89 -10.18 13.75
C ASN A 43 2.97 -10.69 12.29
N SER A 44 2.73 -9.82 11.29
CA SER A 44 2.91 -10.19 9.89
C SER A 44 4.35 -10.59 9.59
N MET A 45 5.33 -9.84 10.08
CA MET A 45 6.75 -10.17 9.96
C MET A 45 7.07 -11.51 10.62
N ASP A 46 6.63 -11.72 11.86
CA ASP A 46 6.92 -12.93 12.62
C ASP A 46 6.34 -14.19 11.94
N VAL A 47 5.11 -14.12 11.46
CA VAL A 47 4.45 -15.21 10.74
C VAL A 47 5.20 -15.54 9.45
N PHE A 48 5.55 -14.51 8.67
CA PHE A 48 6.28 -14.65 7.41
C PHE A 48 7.65 -15.30 7.62
N LEU A 49 8.45 -14.79 8.56
CA LEU A 49 9.78 -15.29 8.87
C LEU A 49 9.75 -16.69 9.49
N SER A 50 8.74 -17.00 10.30
CA SER A 50 8.54 -18.34 10.86
C SER A 50 8.31 -19.39 9.76
N CYS A 51 7.56 -19.02 8.71
CA CYS A 51 7.37 -19.86 7.54
C CYS A 51 8.70 -20.11 6.80
N MET A 52 9.49 -19.06 6.56
CA MET A 52 10.81 -19.17 5.92
C MET A 52 11.74 -20.10 6.72
N LYS A 53 11.83 -19.90 8.04
CA LYS A 53 12.70 -20.69 8.93
C LYS A 53 12.30 -22.16 9.05
N LYS A 54 11.00 -22.46 8.93
CA LYS A 54 10.52 -23.86 8.88
C LYS A 54 10.96 -24.56 7.61
N ARG A 55 11.06 -23.84 6.49
CA ARG A 55 11.48 -24.39 5.21
C ARG A 55 12.98 -24.67 5.17
N ASP A 56 13.79 -23.74 5.70
CA ASP A 56 15.24 -23.90 5.83
C ASP A 56 15.73 -23.29 7.14
N SER A 57 16.15 -24.18 8.06
CA SER A 57 16.65 -23.80 9.39
C SER A 57 18.04 -23.14 9.35
N LEU A 58 18.76 -23.24 8.22
CA LEU A 58 20.09 -22.65 8.04
C LEU A 58 20.05 -21.16 7.70
N LEU A 59 18.88 -20.62 7.34
CA LEU A 59 18.70 -19.20 7.07
C LEU A 59 19.12 -18.33 8.25
N VAL A 60 19.98 -17.33 7.98
CA VAL A 60 20.40 -16.34 8.97
C VAL A 60 19.43 -15.16 8.91
N ILE A 61 18.44 -15.16 9.80
CA ILE A 61 17.40 -14.14 9.86
C ILE A 61 17.75 -13.09 10.91
N ARG A 62 17.79 -11.82 10.48
CA ARG A 62 17.83 -10.65 11.36
C ARG A 62 16.51 -9.91 11.26
N GLN A 63 15.84 -9.71 12.37
CA GLN A 63 14.57 -8.97 12.40
C GLN A 63 14.62 -7.84 13.44
N SER A 64 13.96 -6.74 13.12
CA SER A 64 13.83 -5.59 14.01
C SER A 64 12.53 -4.86 13.75
N ALA A 65 11.94 -4.29 14.79
CA ALA A 65 10.74 -3.46 14.69
C ALA A 65 10.87 -2.27 15.66
N GLY A 66 10.28 -1.13 15.28
CA GLY A 66 10.30 0.02 16.18
C GLY A 66 10.09 1.35 15.48
N GLU A 67 10.11 2.42 16.30
CA GLU A 67 9.92 3.80 15.85
C GLU A 67 11.05 4.33 15.00
N GLN A 68 12.25 3.76 15.11
CA GLN A 68 13.40 4.10 14.26
C GLN A 68 13.14 3.92 12.78
N TYR A 69 12.16 3.09 12.41
CA TYR A 69 11.73 2.87 11.02
C TYR A 69 10.58 3.77 10.56
N ASN A 70 10.08 4.67 11.41
CA ASN A 70 8.94 5.54 11.06
C ASN A 70 9.25 6.47 9.89
N SER A 71 10.48 6.96 9.76
CA SER A 71 10.88 7.80 8.62
C SER A 71 10.77 7.08 7.28
N LEU A 72 10.92 5.76 7.26
CA LEU A 72 10.82 4.90 6.07
C LEU A 72 9.42 4.32 5.89
N LEU A 73 8.85 3.76 6.96
CA LEU A 73 7.66 2.91 6.88
C LEU A 73 6.37 3.61 7.33
N ARG A 74 6.49 4.76 8.01
CA ARG A 74 5.36 5.60 8.47
C ARG A 74 5.58 7.09 8.17
N PHE A 75 6.23 7.41 7.05
CA PHE A 75 6.47 8.78 6.61
C PHE A 75 5.17 9.63 6.57
N PHE A 76 4.04 9.00 6.32
CA PHE A 76 2.71 9.62 6.35
C PHE A 76 2.30 10.15 7.73
N ALA A 77 2.88 9.63 8.80
CA ALA A 77 2.62 10.08 10.17
C ALA A 77 3.60 11.17 10.63
N LEU A 78 4.63 11.48 9.85
CA LEU A 78 5.69 12.43 10.20
C LEU A 78 5.68 13.70 9.36
N ASN A 79 5.16 13.64 8.12
CA ASN A 79 5.17 14.78 7.23
C ASN A 79 4.07 15.78 7.59
N LYS A 80 4.43 16.94 8.13
CA LYS A 80 3.50 17.97 8.62
C LYS A 80 2.56 18.49 7.53
N SER A 81 3.07 18.77 6.34
CA SER A 81 2.25 19.26 5.22
C SER A 81 1.22 18.20 4.79
N TYR A 82 1.61 16.93 4.79
CA TYR A 82 0.67 15.84 4.48
C TYR A 82 -0.38 15.65 5.58
N ILE A 83 0.01 15.73 6.86
CA ILE A 83 -0.94 15.66 7.99
C ILE A 83 -1.96 16.80 7.86
N HIS A 84 -1.49 18.03 7.61
CA HIS A 84 -2.37 19.17 7.38
C HIS A 84 -3.30 18.96 6.18
N TYR A 85 -2.78 18.47 5.05
CA TYR A 85 -3.58 18.14 3.88
C TYR A 85 -4.67 17.10 4.21
N LYS A 86 -4.31 16.05 4.95
CA LYS A 86 -5.22 14.99 5.34
C LYS A 86 -6.36 15.49 6.24
N GLU A 87 -6.06 16.41 7.15
CA GLU A 87 -7.02 16.93 8.14
C GLU A 87 -7.83 18.13 7.65
N LYS A 88 -7.27 18.95 6.76
CA LYS A 88 -7.84 20.26 6.37
C LYS A 88 -7.75 20.54 4.87
N GLY A 89 -7.39 19.56 4.06
CA GLY A 89 -7.24 19.74 2.61
C GLY A 89 -8.58 19.89 1.87
N ASN A 90 -8.55 20.55 0.73
CA ASN A 90 -9.73 20.80 -0.11
C ASN A 90 -10.41 19.50 -0.62
N TRP A 91 -9.73 18.35 -0.51
CA TRP A 91 -10.30 17.06 -0.85
C TRP A 91 -11.50 16.69 0.03
N ILE A 92 -11.59 17.22 1.27
CA ILE A 92 -12.63 16.88 2.25
C ILE A 92 -14.02 17.27 1.71
N SER A 93 -14.19 18.51 1.27
CA SER A 93 -15.48 18.97 0.73
C SER A 93 -15.91 18.24 -0.53
N LEU A 94 -14.95 17.91 -1.40
CA LEU A 94 -15.20 17.08 -2.59
C LEU A 94 -15.65 15.66 -2.21
N TYR A 95 -14.97 15.06 -1.24
CA TYR A 95 -15.30 13.74 -0.73
C TYR A 95 -16.67 13.71 -0.05
N GLU A 96 -16.97 14.68 0.81
CA GLU A 96 -18.26 14.79 1.50
C GLU A 96 -19.42 14.96 0.52
N SER A 97 -19.24 15.76 -0.53
CA SER A 97 -20.24 15.88 -1.61
C SER A 97 -20.48 14.52 -2.28
N PHE A 98 -19.40 13.81 -2.64
CA PHE A 98 -19.50 12.50 -3.25
C PHE A 98 -20.18 11.48 -2.34
N VAL A 99 -19.88 11.48 -1.03
CA VAL A 99 -20.56 10.62 -0.05
C VAL A 99 -22.04 10.92 0.03
N ARG A 100 -22.43 12.20 0.06
CA ARG A 100 -23.86 12.58 0.06
C ARG A 100 -24.60 12.06 -1.17
N ASP A 101 -23.96 12.11 -2.32
CA ASP A 101 -24.56 11.69 -3.60
C ASP A 101 -24.65 10.15 -3.70
N LYS A 102 -23.71 9.41 -3.12
CA LYS A 102 -23.62 7.94 -3.26
C LYS A 102 -24.30 7.18 -2.14
N ILE A 103 -24.27 7.67 -0.92
CA ILE A 103 -24.78 6.93 0.25
C ILE A 103 -26.23 7.30 0.53
N THR A 104 -27.13 6.36 0.24
CA THR A 104 -28.53 6.47 0.59
C THR A 104 -28.74 6.06 2.05
N VAL A 105 -29.18 6.99 2.89
CA VAL A 105 -29.33 6.77 4.35
C VAL A 105 -30.68 6.18 4.68
N ILE A 106 -31.77 6.82 4.25
CA ILE A 106 -33.14 6.48 4.66
C ILE A 106 -33.50 5.02 4.33
N PRO A 107 -33.30 4.48 3.11
CA PRO A 107 -33.67 3.10 2.80
C PRO A 107 -32.86 2.07 3.60
N VAL A 108 -31.64 2.40 4.04
CA VAL A 108 -30.83 1.54 4.90
C VAL A 108 -31.35 1.56 6.31
N MET A 109 -31.62 2.76 6.86
CA MET A 109 -32.14 2.92 8.21
C MET A 109 -33.50 2.26 8.38
N GLU A 110 -34.43 2.42 7.42
CA GLU A 110 -35.77 1.80 7.45
C GLU A 110 -35.74 0.27 7.51
N ARG A 111 -34.71 -0.37 6.95
CA ARG A 111 -34.56 -1.83 7.04
C ARG A 111 -34.18 -2.34 8.42
N PHE A 112 -33.50 -1.51 9.21
CA PHE A 112 -32.93 -1.93 10.50
C PHE A 112 -33.61 -1.32 11.72
N PHE A 113 -34.24 -0.16 11.54
CA PHE A 113 -34.78 0.58 12.68
C PHE A 113 -36.18 1.14 12.37
N LEU A 114 -37.00 1.22 13.40
CA LEU A 114 -38.16 2.10 13.41
C LEU A 114 -37.59 3.53 13.55
N ILE A 115 -37.58 4.29 12.48
CA ILE A 115 -37.05 5.66 12.48
C ILE A 115 -37.93 6.53 13.38
N SER A 116 -37.36 7.03 14.46
CA SER A 116 -38.08 7.89 15.43
C SER A 116 -38.25 9.34 14.92
N GLY A 117 -37.54 9.72 13.85
CA GLY A 117 -37.56 11.08 13.29
C GLY A 117 -36.81 12.12 14.13
N GLN A 118 -36.02 11.70 15.11
CA GLN A 118 -35.23 12.58 15.97
C GLN A 118 -33.75 12.66 15.61
N GLU A 119 -33.25 11.71 14.80
CA GLU A 119 -31.86 11.68 14.38
C GLU A 119 -31.63 12.70 13.23
N THR A 120 -30.49 13.38 13.28
CA THR A 120 -30.06 14.23 12.16
C THR A 120 -29.63 13.37 10.97
N GLU A 121 -29.76 13.91 9.76
CA GLU A 121 -29.27 13.21 8.54
C GLU A 121 -27.78 12.89 8.63
N LEU A 122 -26.98 13.73 9.26
CA LEU A 122 -25.55 13.53 9.44
C LEU A 122 -25.27 12.31 10.35
N GLU A 123 -25.89 12.24 11.51
CA GLU A 123 -25.74 11.13 12.46
C GLU A 123 -26.16 9.80 11.82
N SER A 124 -27.27 9.78 11.10
CA SER A 124 -27.73 8.61 10.38
C SER A 124 -26.76 8.17 9.29
N ARG A 125 -26.11 9.11 8.59
CA ARG A 125 -25.10 8.80 7.56
C ARG A 125 -23.82 8.22 8.20
N GLU A 126 -23.33 8.81 9.28
CA GLU A 126 -22.18 8.30 10.01
C GLU A 126 -22.42 6.88 10.51
N PHE A 127 -23.61 6.62 11.06
CA PHE A 127 -24.02 5.29 11.49
C PHE A 127 -24.01 4.29 10.33
N VAL A 128 -24.65 4.61 9.20
CA VAL A 128 -24.70 3.75 8.02
C VAL A 128 -23.29 3.45 7.49
N MET A 129 -22.41 4.46 7.43
CA MET A 129 -21.01 4.28 7.01
C MET A 129 -20.22 3.40 7.99
N ALA A 130 -20.45 3.54 9.31
CA ALA A 130 -19.83 2.67 10.31
C ALA A 130 -20.31 1.22 10.17
N LEU A 131 -21.62 1.02 9.94
CA LEU A 131 -22.21 -0.30 9.74
C LEU A 131 -21.64 -1.00 8.50
N PHE A 132 -21.50 -0.28 7.37
CA PHE A 132 -20.81 -0.79 6.19
C PHE A 132 -19.35 -1.16 6.49
N SER A 133 -18.65 -0.31 7.26
CA SER A 133 -17.24 -0.58 7.61
C SER A 133 -17.09 -1.87 8.41
N ILE A 134 -18.00 -2.10 9.38
CA ILE A 134 -18.03 -3.34 10.17
C ILE A 134 -18.35 -4.53 9.27
N ALA A 135 -19.41 -4.44 8.47
CA ALA A 135 -19.83 -5.50 7.57
C ALA A 135 -18.72 -5.88 6.56
N ALA A 136 -17.98 -4.89 6.05
CA ALA A 136 -16.89 -5.10 5.09
C ALA A 136 -15.70 -5.87 5.66
N ILE A 137 -15.37 -5.71 6.97
CA ILE A 137 -14.22 -6.38 7.58
C ILE A 137 -14.59 -7.71 8.26
N LEU A 138 -15.87 -7.98 8.46
CA LEU A 138 -16.34 -9.17 9.17
C LEU A 138 -15.82 -10.48 8.57
N PRO A 139 -15.84 -10.68 7.24
CA PRO A 139 -15.28 -11.90 6.62
C PRO A 139 -13.82 -12.17 6.98
N ASP A 140 -13.02 -11.10 7.17
CA ASP A 140 -11.58 -11.20 7.48
C ASP A 140 -11.32 -11.52 8.96
N THR A 141 -12.34 -11.50 9.82
CA THR A 141 -12.18 -11.75 11.26
C THR A 141 -12.17 -13.23 11.62
N GLY A 142 -12.71 -14.09 10.74
CA GLY A 142 -12.94 -15.52 11.01
C GLY A 142 -14.11 -15.79 11.95
N LEU A 143 -14.96 -14.82 12.23
CA LEU A 143 -16.19 -15.01 13.02
C LEU A 143 -17.24 -15.79 12.20
N PRO A 144 -18.08 -16.63 12.86
CA PRO A 144 -19.01 -17.52 12.18
C PRO A 144 -20.31 -16.83 11.71
N PHE A 145 -20.26 -15.54 11.44
CA PHE A 145 -21.37 -14.75 10.92
C PHE A 145 -20.86 -13.69 9.94
N ASP A 146 -21.69 -13.29 9.02
CA ASP A 146 -21.43 -12.17 8.12
C ASP A 146 -22.63 -11.22 8.06
N MET A 147 -22.44 -10.09 7.43
CA MET A 147 -23.45 -9.04 7.28
C MET A 147 -23.68 -8.67 5.81
N LYS A 148 -23.22 -9.50 4.86
CA LYS A 148 -23.28 -9.16 3.41
C LYS A 148 -24.71 -8.94 2.94
N ASP A 149 -25.66 -9.72 3.45
CA ASP A 149 -27.08 -9.69 3.04
C ASP A 149 -27.86 -8.50 3.65
N LEU A 150 -27.25 -7.74 4.55
CA LEU A 150 -27.86 -6.53 5.11
C LEU A 150 -27.96 -5.39 4.09
N PHE A 151 -27.12 -5.42 3.06
CA PHE A 151 -27.03 -4.37 2.07
C PHE A 151 -27.24 -4.93 0.67
N LYS A 152 -27.86 -4.13 -0.19
CA LYS A 152 -27.99 -4.45 -1.62
C LYS A 152 -26.63 -4.32 -2.32
N ASN A 153 -26.45 -5.03 -3.43
CA ASN A 153 -25.20 -4.97 -4.21
C ASN A 153 -24.84 -3.54 -4.65
N GLU A 154 -25.83 -2.73 -4.99
CA GLU A 154 -25.63 -1.32 -5.36
C GLU A 154 -25.15 -0.49 -4.17
N GLU A 155 -25.67 -0.73 -2.98
CA GLU A 155 -25.24 -0.04 -1.75
C GLU A 155 -23.81 -0.43 -1.38
N TRP A 156 -23.45 -1.72 -1.51
CA TRP A 156 -22.06 -2.20 -1.37
C TRP A 156 -21.12 -1.51 -2.35
N TYR A 157 -21.52 -1.42 -3.63
CA TYR A 157 -20.73 -0.77 -4.66
C TYR A 157 -20.54 0.72 -4.38
N ASN A 158 -21.60 1.43 -4.02
CA ASN A 158 -21.57 2.84 -3.67
C ASN A 158 -20.69 3.10 -2.44
N TYR A 159 -20.80 2.27 -1.40
CA TYR A 159 -19.92 2.35 -0.24
C TYR A 159 -18.45 2.14 -0.65
N TRP A 160 -18.14 1.09 -1.40
CA TRP A 160 -16.79 0.87 -1.88
C TRP A 160 -16.29 2.06 -2.71
N GLN A 161 -17.08 2.62 -3.61
CA GLN A 161 -16.69 3.80 -4.38
C GLN A 161 -16.26 4.97 -3.47
N THR A 162 -16.97 5.19 -2.36
CA THR A 162 -16.58 6.25 -1.41
C THR A 162 -15.26 5.96 -0.73
N GLN A 163 -15.03 4.72 -0.27
CA GLN A 163 -13.76 4.33 0.34
C GLN A 163 -12.62 4.40 -0.67
N ASN A 164 -12.83 3.90 -1.88
CA ASN A 164 -11.86 3.94 -2.98
C ASN A 164 -11.46 5.39 -3.32
N LEU A 165 -12.43 6.30 -3.44
CA LEU A 165 -12.18 7.72 -3.68
C LEU A 165 -11.35 8.33 -2.54
N ARG A 166 -11.67 8.03 -1.29
CA ARG A 166 -10.91 8.51 -0.14
C ARG A 166 -9.46 8.03 -0.19
N GLN A 167 -9.23 6.74 -0.48
CA GLN A 167 -7.89 6.18 -0.63
C GLN A 167 -7.12 6.90 -1.75
N TYR A 168 -7.76 7.10 -2.91
CA TYR A 168 -7.19 7.78 -4.04
C TYR A 168 -6.80 9.23 -3.70
N MET A 169 -7.72 10.02 -3.12
CA MET A 169 -7.48 11.41 -2.78
C MET A 169 -6.41 11.59 -1.72
N THR A 170 -6.34 10.69 -0.74
CA THR A 170 -5.44 10.86 0.40
C THR A 170 -4.10 10.14 0.26
N LYS A 171 -3.97 9.16 -0.64
CA LYS A 171 -2.77 8.32 -0.72
C LYS A 171 -2.15 8.21 -2.11
N SER A 172 -2.85 8.67 -3.15
CA SER A 172 -2.40 8.56 -4.54
C SER A 172 -2.30 9.92 -5.25
N ALA A 173 -2.29 9.90 -6.57
CA ALA A 173 -1.98 11.05 -7.42
C ALA A 173 -3.22 11.93 -7.75
N ALA A 174 -4.22 11.98 -6.88
CA ALA A 174 -5.38 12.83 -7.07
C ALA A 174 -4.95 14.29 -7.34
N PRO A 175 -5.50 14.97 -8.37
CA PRO A 175 -5.11 16.34 -8.71
C PRO A 175 -5.22 17.31 -7.54
N VAL A 176 -6.25 17.18 -6.71
CA VAL A 176 -6.47 17.99 -5.51
C VAL A 176 -5.32 17.92 -4.52
N GLY A 177 -4.61 16.78 -4.48
CA GLY A 177 -3.44 16.56 -3.61
C GLY A 177 -2.13 17.10 -4.18
N ARG A 178 -2.11 17.60 -5.43
CA ARG A 178 -0.92 18.18 -6.07
C ARG A 178 0.33 17.31 -5.91
N MET A 179 0.16 15.99 -6.00
CA MET A 179 1.19 14.96 -5.79
C MET A 179 1.78 14.89 -4.36
N LEU A 180 1.32 15.66 -3.40
CA LEU A 180 1.82 15.62 -2.02
C LEU A 180 1.71 14.22 -1.39
N PRO A 181 0.54 13.51 -1.50
CA PRO A 181 0.42 12.16 -0.92
C PRO A 181 1.41 11.14 -1.51
N VAL A 182 1.82 11.34 -2.77
CA VAL A 182 2.80 10.49 -3.46
C VAL A 182 4.23 10.88 -3.08
N ALA A 183 4.50 12.19 -3.05
CA ALA A 183 5.83 12.72 -2.81
C ALA A 183 6.41 12.32 -1.44
N ILE A 184 5.57 12.15 -0.42
CA ILE A 184 6.05 11.77 0.93
C ILE A 184 6.71 10.38 0.98
N ALA A 185 6.51 9.53 -0.03
CA ALA A 185 7.09 8.18 -0.09
C ALA A 185 8.57 8.15 -0.56
N TRP A 186 9.14 9.29 -0.96
CA TRP A 186 10.49 9.35 -1.50
C TRP A 186 11.59 8.74 -0.59
N PRO A 187 11.51 8.82 0.77
CA PRO A 187 12.54 8.23 1.61
C PRO A 187 12.61 6.71 1.46
N LEU A 188 11.44 6.05 1.35
CA LEU A 188 11.38 4.60 1.17
C LEU A 188 11.87 4.19 -0.22
N LEU A 189 11.51 4.91 -1.28
CA LEU A 189 12.05 4.65 -2.61
C LEU A 189 13.57 4.83 -2.67
N SER A 190 14.11 5.87 -2.01
CA SER A 190 15.55 6.09 -1.89
C SER A 190 16.25 4.94 -1.15
N GLU A 191 15.62 4.42 -0.10
CA GLU A 191 16.15 3.30 0.68
C GLU A 191 16.15 2.00 -0.14
N PHE A 192 15.12 1.75 -0.96
CA PHE A 192 15.11 0.63 -1.90
C PHE A 192 16.29 0.68 -2.89
N ILE A 193 16.56 1.86 -3.47
CA ILE A 193 17.70 2.07 -4.36
C ILE A 193 19.02 1.77 -3.62
N GLN A 194 19.22 2.40 -2.46
CA GLN A 194 20.45 2.25 -1.67
C GLN A 194 20.69 0.80 -1.24
N THR A 195 19.63 0.09 -0.85
CA THR A 195 19.71 -1.33 -0.47
C THR A 195 20.09 -2.19 -1.67
N THR A 196 19.50 -1.91 -2.83
CA THR A 196 19.84 -2.58 -4.09
C THR A 196 21.30 -2.36 -4.47
N GLU A 197 21.79 -1.11 -4.43
CA GLU A 197 23.17 -0.78 -4.78
C GLU A 197 24.18 -1.43 -3.81
N ARG A 198 23.89 -1.45 -2.51
CA ARG A 198 24.75 -2.14 -1.54
C ARG A 198 24.92 -3.63 -1.88
N VAL A 199 23.88 -4.29 -2.37
CA VAL A 199 23.96 -5.68 -2.81
C VAL A 199 24.76 -5.81 -4.11
N ILE A 200 24.47 -4.97 -5.11
CA ILE A 200 25.14 -4.98 -6.42
C ILE A 200 26.66 -4.76 -6.28
N TYR A 201 27.07 -3.82 -5.41
CA TYR A 201 28.50 -3.48 -5.19
C TYR A 201 29.17 -4.33 -4.10
N GLY A 202 28.54 -5.41 -3.64
CA GLY A 202 29.11 -6.33 -2.66
C GLY A 202 29.30 -5.74 -1.26
N GLN A 203 28.61 -4.66 -0.93
CA GLN A 203 28.63 -4.00 0.39
C GLN A 203 27.62 -4.63 1.37
N SER A 204 26.77 -5.52 0.89
CA SER A 204 25.82 -6.31 1.68
C SER A 204 25.71 -7.71 1.10
N ASP A 205 25.68 -8.69 1.96
CA ASP A 205 25.46 -10.11 1.63
C ASP A 205 24.03 -10.57 1.92
N ASN A 206 23.13 -9.63 2.23
CA ASN A 206 21.71 -9.93 2.37
C ASN A 206 21.13 -10.37 1.02
N ARG A 207 20.57 -11.57 1.00
CA ARG A 207 19.85 -12.11 -0.16
C ARG A 207 18.44 -11.57 -0.27
N VAL A 208 17.83 -11.30 0.89
CA VAL A 208 16.44 -10.83 0.99
C VAL A 208 16.34 -9.71 2.02
N ASN A 209 15.68 -8.63 1.65
CA ASN A 209 15.38 -7.49 2.53
C ASN A 209 13.86 -7.28 2.56
N LEU A 210 13.25 -7.50 3.72
CA LEU A 210 11.80 -7.44 3.93
C LEU A 210 11.40 -6.20 4.74
N ARG A 211 10.25 -5.61 4.40
CA ARG A 211 9.71 -4.43 5.09
C ARG A 211 8.22 -4.62 5.31
N PHE A 212 7.78 -4.57 6.58
CA PHE A 212 6.37 -4.77 6.96
C PHE A 212 5.77 -3.45 7.42
N ALA A 213 4.76 -2.98 6.68
CA ALA A 213 4.22 -1.64 6.85
C ALA A 213 2.69 -1.61 6.64
N HIS A 214 2.17 -0.59 5.97
CA HIS A 214 0.75 -0.25 5.90
C HIS A 214 0.31 0.04 4.46
N ALA A 215 -1.00 0.06 4.19
CA ALA A 215 -1.54 0.56 2.92
C ALA A 215 -1.13 2.03 2.67
N GLU A 216 -1.03 2.83 3.74
CA GLU A 216 -0.51 4.20 3.74
C GLU A 216 0.97 4.30 3.31
N THR A 217 1.68 3.19 3.29
CA THR A 217 3.06 3.09 2.82
C THR A 217 3.10 2.60 1.37
N ILE A 218 2.33 1.54 1.06
CA ILE A 218 2.35 0.89 -0.25
C ILE A 218 1.73 1.77 -1.33
N ILE A 219 0.53 2.33 -1.11
CA ILE A 219 -0.18 3.11 -2.13
C ILE A 219 0.66 4.30 -2.62
N PRO A 220 1.21 5.17 -1.75
CA PRO A 220 2.09 6.24 -2.19
C PRO A 220 3.36 5.75 -2.88
N LEU A 221 3.96 4.65 -2.40
CA LEU A 221 5.17 4.10 -2.99
C LEU A 221 4.95 3.61 -4.43
N VAL A 222 3.89 2.81 -4.67
CA VAL A 222 3.60 2.30 -6.02
C VAL A 222 3.22 3.42 -6.99
N ALA A 223 2.51 4.45 -6.51
CA ALA A 223 2.21 5.64 -7.29
C ALA A 223 3.48 6.45 -7.59
N LEU A 224 4.42 6.56 -6.63
CA LEU A 224 5.71 7.20 -6.84
C LEU A 224 6.55 6.45 -7.87
N MET A 225 6.50 5.14 -7.88
CA MET A 225 7.19 4.28 -8.86
C MET A 225 6.51 4.30 -10.23
N GLY A 226 5.27 4.77 -10.35
CA GLY A 226 4.48 4.75 -11.60
C GLY A 226 4.08 3.33 -12.02
N ILE A 227 3.92 2.40 -11.08
CA ILE A 227 3.56 1.00 -11.34
C ILE A 227 2.16 0.94 -11.94
N GLY A 228 2.03 0.30 -13.12
CA GLY A 228 0.71 -0.04 -13.67
C GLY A 228 -0.26 1.15 -13.79
N LYS A 229 0.25 2.37 -13.94
CA LYS A 229 -0.54 3.63 -13.99
C LYS A 229 -1.20 4.00 -12.66
N THR A 230 -0.68 3.55 -11.52
CA THR A 230 -1.21 3.91 -10.20
C THR A 230 -1.09 5.40 -9.88
N ASP A 231 -0.28 6.14 -10.64
CA ASP A 231 -0.11 7.59 -10.57
C ASP A 231 -0.99 8.39 -11.55
N MET A 232 -2.03 7.76 -12.14
CA MET A 232 -2.98 8.46 -13.00
C MET A 232 -3.67 9.60 -12.26
N GLN A 233 -3.75 10.76 -12.91
CA GLN A 233 -4.49 11.92 -12.44
C GLN A 233 -5.91 11.89 -13.00
N ILE A 234 -6.89 11.59 -12.16
CA ILE A 234 -8.31 11.47 -12.50
C ILE A 234 -9.04 12.64 -11.85
N THR A 235 -9.64 13.52 -12.66
CA THR A 235 -10.31 14.74 -12.18
C THR A 235 -11.74 14.48 -11.75
N ALA A 236 -12.47 13.62 -12.44
CA ALA A 236 -13.87 13.30 -12.15
C ALA A 236 -13.96 12.20 -11.08
N SER A 237 -14.56 12.50 -9.93
CA SER A 237 -14.69 11.56 -8.79
C SER A 237 -15.39 10.26 -9.19
N ASP A 238 -16.43 10.32 -10.03
CA ASP A 238 -17.15 9.13 -10.52
C ASP A 238 -16.28 8.21 -11.41
N SER A 239 -15.27 8.77 -12.06
CA SER A 239 -14.37 8.01 -12.92
C SER A 239 -13.26 7.27 -12.14
N VAL A 240 -13.04 7.61 -10.87
CA VAL A 240 -11.96 7.00 -10.08
C VAL A 240 -12.17 5.49 -9.97
N SER A 241 -13.37 5.04 -9.67
CA SER A 241 -13.70 3.61 -9.54
C SER A 241 -13.53 2.79 -10.84
N ILE A 242 -13.45 3.46 -11.98
CA ILE A 242 -13.24 2.81 -13.29
C ILE A 242 -11.74 2.53 -13.50
N TYR A 243 -10.89 3.50 -13.20
CA TYR A 243 -9.49 3.47 -13.59
C TYR A 243 -8.52 3.19 -12.45
N TRP A 244 -8.92 3.45 -11.21
CA TRP A 244 -8.09 3.27 -10.02
C TRP A 244 -8.91 2.54 -8.94
N LYS A 245 -8.39 1.42 -8.48
CA LYS A 245 -9.07 0.54 -7.53
C LYS A 245 -8.12 0.14 -6.43
N ASP A 246 -8.45 0.52 -5.21
CA ASP A 246 -7.63 0.29 -4.02
C ASP A 246 -7.33 -1.19 -3.78
N TYR A 247 -8.32 -2.07 -4.02
CA TYR A 247 -8.17 -3.51 -3.85
C TYR A 247 -7.26 -4.19 -4.90
N GLU A 248 -7.01 -3.56 -6.05
CA GLU A 248 -6.03 -4.04 -7.03
C GLU A 248 -4.60 -3.62 -6.63
N ILE A 249 -4.47 -2.50 -5.90
CA ILE A 249 -3.19 -1.89 -5.53
C ILE A 249 -2.73 -2.38 -4.15
N ALA A 250 -3.60 -2.25 -3.16
CA ALA A 250 -3.30 -2.57 -1.77
C ALA A 250 -4.41 -3.41 -1.11
N PRO A 251 -4.70 -4.63 -1.63
CA PRO A 251 -5.55 -5.59 -0.92
C PRO A 251 -4.94 -5.96 0.44
N MET A 252 -5.64 -6.75 1.24
CA MET A 252 -5.04 -7.35 2.44
C MET A 252 -3.78 -8.13 2.05
N ALA A 253 -2.74 -8.06 2.88
CA ALA A 253 -1.41 -8.63 2.61
C ALA A 253 -0.73 -8.15 1.31
N ALA A 254 -1.10 -6.96 0.81
CA ALA A 254 -0.47 -6.37 -0.38
C ALA A 254 1.05 -6.33 -0.26
N ASN A 255 1.74 -6.57 -1.38
CA ASN A 255 3.19 -6.55 -1.39
C ASN A 255 3.76 -6.01 -2.72
N VAL A 256 4.95 -5.42 -2.62
CA VAL A 256 5.80 -5.02 -3.74
C VAL A 256 7.10 -5.80 -3.66
N GLN A 257 7.51 -6.42 -4.76
CA GLN A 257 8.76 -7.18 -4.81
C GLN A 257 9.68 -6.61 -5.89
N TRP A 258 10.94 -6.40 -5.53
CA TRP A 258 12.04 -6.14 -6.47
C TRP A 258 12.92 -7.38 -6.50
N VAL A 259 13.12 -7.94 -7.69
CA VAL A 259 13.95 -9.13 -7.88
C VAL A 259 15.08 -8.81 -8.85
N LEU A 260 16.31 -8.96 -8.38
CA LEU A 260 17.51 -8.64 -9.13
C LEU A 260 18.07 -9.89 -9.79
N TYR A 261 18.60 -9.73 -10.98
CA TYR A 261 19.25 -10.78 -11.76
C TYR A 261 20.57 -10.26 -12.35
N HIS A 262 21.55 -11.12 -12.46
CA HIS A 262 22.74 -10.88 -13.26
C HIS A 262 22.66 -11.72 -14.54
N ASP A 263 22.96 -11.13 -15.68
CA ASP A 263 23.15 -11.90 -16.88
C ASP A 263 24.60 -12.42 -16.99
N GLN A 264 24.89 -13.17 -18.03
CA GLN A 264 26.21 -13.76 -18.27
C GLN A 264 27.31 -12.70 -18.49
N ASN A 265 26.95 -11.48 -18.84
CA ASN A 265 27.86 -10.34 -19.05
C ASN A 265 28.03 -9.50 -17.77
N GLY A 266 27.42 -9.91 -16.66
CA GLY A 266 27.45 -9.17 -15.39
C GLY A 266 26.51 -7.96 -15.35
N GLN A 267 25.65 -7.78 -16.35
CA GLN A 267 24.66 -6.71 -16.36
C GLN A 267 23.54 -7.03 -15.37
N VAL A 268 23.13 -6.03 -14.59
CA VAL A 268 22.06 -6.16 -13.58
C VAL A 268 20.72 -5.83 -14.22
N TRP A 269 19.78 -6.72 -14.01
CA TRP A 269 18.38 -6.59 -14.40
C TRP A 269 17.50 -6.62 -13.18
N ILE A 270 16.38 -5.91 -13.23
CA ILE A 270 15.36 -5.92 -12.18
C ILE A 270 14.01 -6.30 -12.77
N LYS A 271 13.26 -7.07 -12.00
CA LYS A 271 11.85 -7.37 -12.22
C LYS A 271 11.05 -6.86 -11.03
N ILE A 272 9.94 -6.19 -11.28
CA ILE A 272 9.07 -5.61 -10.25
C ILE A 272 7.72 -6.31 -10.28
N LEU A 273 7.24 -6.69 -9.10
CA LEU A 273 5.93 -7.29 -8.93
C LEU A 273 5.11 -6.48 -7.94
N LEU A 274 3.82 -6.36 -8.23
CA LEU A 274 2.80 -5.86 -7.30
C LEU A 274 1.82 -7.01 -7.02
N ASN A 275 1.64 -7.33 -5.75
CA ASN A 275 0.80 -8.45 -5.34
C ASN A 275 1.15 -9.75 -6.09
N GLU A 276 2.46 -10.02 -6.18
CA GLU A 276 3.07 -11.18 -6.82
C GLU A 276 2.85 -11.30 -8.35
N LYS A 277 2.27 -10.27 -8.98
CA LYS A 277 2.10 -10.17 -10.44
C LYS A 277 3.14 -9.21 -11.03
N GLU A 278 3.71 -9.59 -12.17
CA GLU A 278 4.65 -8.74 -12.89
C GLU A 278 3.96 -7.48 -13.40
N VAL A 279 4.59 -6.33 -13.15
CA VAL A 279 4.01 -5.02 -13.49
C VAL A 279 4.96 -4.17 -14.29
N ALA A 280 4.39 -3.34 -15.17
CA ALA A 280 5.16 -2.37 -15.94
C ALA A 280 5.41 -1.10 -15.13
N ILE A 281 6.58 -0.50 -15.39
CA ILE A 281 6.95 0.86 -14.96
C ILE A 281 7.24 1.72 -16.20
N PRO A 282 7.23 3.06 -16.09
CA PRO A 282 7.50 3.97 -17.23
C PRO A 282 8.99 4.01 -17.63
N VAL A 283 9.60 2.85 -17.82
CA VAL A 283 10.97 2.69 -18.31
C VAL A 283 10.92 1.78 -19.53
N ALA A 284 11.60 2.16 -20.59
CA ALA A 284 11.62 1.36 -21.80
C ALA A 284 12.36 0.04 -21.59
N THR A 285 11.81 -1.05 -22.08
CA THR A 285 12.48 -2.35 -22.13
C THR A 285 12.01 -3.17 -23.34
N SER A 286 12.93 -3.91 -23.96
CA SER A 286 12.62 -4.92 -24.98
C SER A 286 12.45 -6.33 -24.38
N ARG A 287 12.57 -6.47 -23.06
CA ARG A 287 12.62 -7.77 -22.36
C ARG A 287 11.65 -7.83 -21.19
N PHE A 288 10.46 -7.20 -21.31
CA PHE A 288 9.47 -7.30 -20.24
C PHE A 288 9.31 -8.76 -19.75
N PRO A 289 9.31 -9.00 -18.44
CA PRO A 289 9.19 -8.07 -17.32
C PRO A 289 10.54 -7.57 -16.73
N TYR A 290 11.65 -7.74 -17.45
CA TYR A 290 12.98 -7.35 -16.98
C TYR A 290 13.37 -5.98 -17.53
N TYR A 291 13.95 -5.16 -16.64
CA TYR A 291 14.45 -3.82 -16.93
C TYR A 291 15.92 -3.74 -16.57
N GLN A 292 16.71 -2.98 -17.31
CA GLN A 292 18.09 -2.69 -16.92
C GLN A 292 18.09 -1.84 -15.66
N TRP A 293 18.85 -2.26 -14.64
CA TRP A 293 18.89 -1.58 -13.35
C TRP A 293 19.25 -0.09 -13.48
N GLU A 294 20.27 0.24 -14.25
CA GLU A 294 20.71 1.62 -14.44
C GLU A 294 19.62 2.56 -14.97
N GLU A 295 18.78 2.09 -15.89
CA GLU A 295 17.68 2.89 -16.41
C GLU A 295 16.55 3.05 -15.38
N VAL A 296 16.27 2.01 -14.62
CA VAL A 296 15.29 2.06 -13.53
C VAL A 296 15.76 2.98 -12.42
N ARG A 297 17.04 2.89 -12.03
CA ARG A 297 17.67 3.76 -11.04
C ARG A 297 17.55 5.23 -11.42
N LYS A 298 17.96 5.59 -12.65
CA LYS A 298 17.85 6.97 -13.18
C LYS A 298 16.41 7.48 -13.11
N TYR A 299 15.44 6.66 -13.53
CA TYR A 299 14.02 7.02 -13.48
C TYR A 299 13.57 7.28 -12.05
N PHE A 300 13.88 6.40 -11.10
CA PHE A 300 13.46 6.57 -9.71
C PHE A 300 14.17 7.74 -9.02
N GLU A 301 15.44 8.00 -9.31
CA GLU A 301 16.16 9.18 -8.82
C GLU A 301 15.50 10.49 -9.27
N GLN A 302 15.05 10.56 -10.52
CA GLN A 302 14.28 11.71 -11.01
C GLN A 302 12.95 11.88 -10.26
N ARG A 303 12.23 10.78 -10.00
CA ARG A 303 11.00 10.81 -9.21
C ARG A 303 11.26 11.30 -7.77
N ILE A 304 12.37 10.92 -7.17
CA ILE A 304 12.78 11.40 -5.83
C ILE A 304 13.09 12.89 -5.87
N ILE A 305 13.85 13.38 -6.84
CA ILE A 305 14.18 14.81 -6.99
C ILE A 305 12.88 15.63 -7.14
N MET A 306 11.96 15.20 -7.99
CA MET A 306 10.65 15.83 -8.16
C MET A 306 9.85 15.87 -6.85
N SER A 307 9.83 14.76 -6.10
CA SER A 307 9.13 14.67 -4.81
C SER A 307 9.68 15.64 -3.79
N ARG A 308 11.00 15.76 -3.69
CA ARG A 308 11.66 16.71 -2.77
C ARG A 308 11.32 18.16 -3.12
N LYS A 309 11.23 18.48 -4.42
CA LYS A 309 10.80 19.81 -4.91
C LYS A 309 9.35 20.08 -4.53
N ILE A 310 8.43 19.12 -4.74
CA ILE A 310 7.03 19.24 -4.33
C ILE A 310 6.94 19.53 -2.82
N LEU A 311 7.63 18.74 -2.00
CA LEU A 311 7.58 18.91 -0.54
C LEU A 311 8.16 20.26 -0.08
N SER A 312 9.18 20.81 -0.76
CA SER A 312 9.69 22.14 -0.43
C SER A 312 8.68 23.24 -0.72
N ASN A 313 7.92 23.14 -1.81
CA ASN A 313 6.88 24.11 -2.13
C ASN A 313 5.75 24.11 -1.08
N PHE A 314 5.33 22.92 -0.61
CA PHE A 314 4.30 22.83 0.44
C PHE A 314 4.75 23.36 1.80
N ARG A 315 6.03 23.25 2.15
CA ARG A 315 6.56 23.87 3.39
C ARG A 315 6.46 25.38 3.35
N ASN A 316 6.79 26.01 2.22
CA ASN A 316 6.72 27.45 2.05
C ASN A 316 5.28 27.99 2.04
N GLU A 317 4.27 27.16 1.80
CA GLU A 317 2.84 27.53 1.86
C GLU A 317 2.26 27.41 3.29
N THR A 318 2.92 26.67 4.17
CA THR A 318 2.44 26.37 5.54
C THR A 318 3.18 27.11 6.65
N ASP A 319 4.31 27.73 6.34
CA ASP A 319 5.08 28.66 7.19
C ASP A 319 4.64 30.11 6.90
#